data_6f0398d82b7f27124df632b4d0c5f4d1
#
_entry.id   6f0398d82b7f27124df632b4d0c5f4d1
#
_cell.length_a   1.000
_cell.length_b   1.000
_cell.length_c   1.000
_cell.angle_alpha   90.00
_cell.angle_beta   90.00
_cell.angle_gamma   90.00
#
_symmetry.space_group_name_H-M   'P 1'
#
loop_
_entity.id
_entity.type
_entity.pdbx_description
1 polymer ?
#
loop_
_entity_poly.entity_id
_entity_poly.type
_entity_poly.pdbx_seq_one_letter_code
_entity_poly.pdbx_strand_id
1 'polypeptide(L)'
;MYLYLYRIPCEVVQNSHSLPICDLLLDCGRSFYLAVRVIGTIVNVITILIGTLLGVAVGSKIPHRTRTLITDALGLVTFISGASACAALWNSSYIDAVGGGKPILVTLGALLIGGLIGSLLRIEDRLDVAGSRLQKRFAKENDSNFVTGFVTASLIFVIGPMAILGSISDGLGNGNELLILKSIMDGFAAIAFAAALGWGVAASALCVLIYLGAWSAVGAFLGSTLQEFQVDAITGVGGLLLIGIGMKLLNLKTIAIGDMLPALLIAPILATGVAALT
;
A
#
# COMPACT_ATOMS: atom_id res chain seq x y z
N MET A 1 -0.45 18.04 -27.69
CA MET A 1 -0.98 17.79 -29.04
C MET A 1 -0.34 16.52 -29.62
N TYR A 2 -0.38 15.36 -28.86
CA TYR A 2 0.20 14.08 -29.32
C TYR A 2 -0.55 12.85 -28.74
N LEU A 3 -1.86 12.93 -28.52
CA LEU A 3 -2.65 11.83 -27.88
C LEU A 3 -3.97 11.51 -28.63
N TYR A 4 -4.04 11.76 -29.95
CA TYR A 4 -5.29 11.55 -30.71
C TYR A 4 -5.20 10.50 -31.84
N LEU A 5 -4.20 9.62 -31.87
CA LEU A 5 -3.99 8.75 -33.04
C LEU A 5 -4.14 7.23 -32.79
N TYR A 6 -4.76 6.76 -31.70
CA TYR A 6 -4.99 5.32 -31.50
C TYR A 6 -6.41 4.98 -30.99
N ARG A 7 -7.44 5.53 -31.62
CA ARG A 7 -8.79 4.97 -31.56
C ARG A 7 -9.19 4.55 -32.98
N ILE A 8 -8.68 3.40 -33.43
CA ILE A 8 -9.27 2.70 -34.58
C ILE A 8 -10.49 1.96 -34.02
N PRO A 9 -11.71 2.26 -34.51
CA PRO A 9 -12.90 1.53 -34.06
C PRO A 9 -12.79 0.08 -34.53
N CYS A 10 -12.96 -0.86 -33.60
CA CYS A 10 -12.95 -2.31 -33.87
C CYS A 10 -14.01 -2.80 -34.86
N GLU A 11 -14.84 -1.95 -35.42
CA GLU A 11 -15.90 -2.33 -36.36
C GLU A 11 -15.42 -2.63 -37.79
N VAL A 12 -14.18 -2.27 -38.14
CA VAL A 12 -13.70 -2.45 -39.54
C VAL A 12 -12.95 -3.77 -39.77
N VAL A 13 -12.59 -4.51 -38.71
CA VAL A 13 -11.75 -5.73 -38.84
C VAL A 13 -12.54 -7.03 -38.76
N GLN A 14 -13.86 -7.01 -38.64
CA GLN A 14 -14.68 -8.20 -38.44
C GLN A 14 -14.96 -9.02 -39.70
N ASN A 15 -14.36 -8.68 -40.85
CA ASN A 15 -14.72 -9.32 -42.10
C ASN A 15 -13.53 -9.88 -42.94
N SER A 16 -12.44 -10.30 -42.34
CA SER A 16 -11.43 -11.07 -43.04
C SER A 16 -10.86 -12.18 -42.17
N HIS A 17 -11.14 -13.40 -42.62
CA HIS A 17 -10.57 -14.65 -42.12
C HIS A 17 -9.03 -14.63 -42.10
N SER A 18 -8.51 -15.08 -40.93
CA SER A 18 -7.20 -15.67 -40.72
C SER A 18 -5.96 -14.80 -40.88
N LEU A 19 -5.29 -14.59 -39.70
CA LEU A 19 -3.84 -14.76 -39.62
C LEU A 19 -3.44 -14.86 -38.15
N PRO A 20 -2.66 -15.85 -37.70
CA PRO A 20 -2.19 -16.00 -36.31
C PRO A 20 -1.30 -14.83 -35.85
N ILE A 21 -0.92 -13.97 -36.80
CA ILE A 21 -0.17 -12.72 -36.53
C ILE A 21 -1.05 -11.67 -35.84
N CYS A 22 -2.37 -11.65 -36.08
CA CYS A 22 -3.29 -10.70 -35.48
C CYS A 22 -3.49 -11.01 -33.99
N ASP A 23 -3.60 -12.30 -33.65
CA ASP A 23 -3.70 -12.75 -32.25
C ASP A 23 -2.38 -12.49 -31.47
N LEU A 24 -1.23 -12.71 -32.14
CA LEU A 24 0.09 -12.41 -31.57
C LEU A 24 0.32 -10.90 -31.35
N LEU A 25 -0.18 -10.06 -32.28
CA LEU A 25 -0.11 -8.60 -32.14
C LEU A 25 -1.09 -8.06 -31.09
N LEU A 26 -2.26 -8.69 -30.96
CA LEU A 26 -3.24 -8.37 -29.92
C LEU A 26 -2.73 -8.81 -28.53
N ASP A 27 -2.05 -9.95 -28.44
CA ASP A 27 -1.46 -10.44 -27.20
C ASP A 27 -0.20 -9.62 -26.81
N CYS A 28 0.62 -9.24 -27.80
CA CYS A 28 1.73 -8.30 -27.60
C CYS A 28 1.23 -6.89 -27.22
N GLY A 29 0.16 -6.41 -27.84
CA GLY A 29 -0.51 -5.16 -27.47
C GLY A 29 -1.11 -5.23 -26.07
N ARG A 30 -1.76 -6.34 -25.71
CA ARG A 30 -2.29 -6.59 -24.35
C ARG A 30 -1.20 -6.65 -23.30
N SER A 31 -0.09 -7.34 -23.55
CA SER A 31 1.06 -7.37 -22.65
C SER A 31 1.72 -6.01 -22.52
N PHE A 32 1.81 -5.23 -23.59
CA PHE A 32 2.33 -3.87 -23.55
C PHE A 32 1.39 -2.92 -22.82
N TYR A 33 0.06 -3.04 -23.00
CA TYR A 33 -0.95 -2.28 -22.26
C TYR A 33 -0.98 -2.61 -20.76
N LEU A 34 -0.80 -3.90 -20.39
CA LEU A 34 -0.67 -4.28 -18.98
C LEU A 34 0.64 -3.74 -18.37
N ALA A 35 1.74 -3.76 -19.11
CA ALA A 35 3.02 -3.21 -18.64
C ALA A 35 2.96 -1.69 -18.43
N VAL A 36 2.23 -0.96 -19.27
CA VAL A 36 2.04 0.50 -19.13
C VAL A 36 1.16 0.82 -17.92
N ARG A 37 0.24 -0.08 -17.52
CA ARG A 37 -0.70 0.12 -16.40
C ARG A 37 -0.13 -0.21 -15.01
N VAL A 38 1.15 -0.54 -14.88
CA VAL A 38 1.84 -0.82 -13.60
C VAL A 38 3.14 -0.04 -13.44
N ILE A 39 3.34 1.01 -14.26
CA ILE A 39 4.57 1.82 -14.20
C ILE A 39 4.75 2.44 -12.82
N GLY A 40 3.71 3.01 -12.24
CA GLY A 40 3.77 3.60 -10.92
C GLY A 40 4.17 2.58 -9.84
N THR A 41 3.65 1.36 -9.91
CA THR A 41 4.02 0.26 -9.01
C THR A 41 5.49 -0.12 -9.17
N ILE A 42 5.99 -0.23 -10.40
CA ILE A 42 7.40 -0.57 -10.67
C ILE A 42 8.33 0.53 -10.16
N VAL A 43 7.99 1.79 -10.40
CA VAL A 43 8.76 2.94 -9.90
C VAL A 43 8.82 2.91 -8.38
N ASN A 44 7.70 2.62 -7.69
CA ASN A 44 7.66 2.51 -6.24
C ASN A 44 8.60 1.41 -5.72
N VAL A 45 8.55 0.23 -6.30
CA VAL A 45 9.43 -0.89 -5.95
C VAL A 45 10.91 -0.52 -6.13
N ILE A 46 11.26 0.11 -7.26
CA ILE A 46 12.63 0.52 -7.54
C ILE A 46 13.10 1.56 -6.53
N THR A 47 12.29 2.56 -6.20
CA THR A 47 12.65 3.60 -5.23
C THR A 47 12.83 3.04 -3.82
N ILE A 48 12.01 2.06 -3.39
CA ILE A 48 12.20 1.37 -2.12
C ILE A 48 13.54 0.61 -2.11
N LEU A 49 13.86 -0.11 -3.18
CA LEU A 49 15.13 -0.86 -3.29
C LEU A 49 16.35 0.07 -3.27
N ILE A 50 16.32 1.17 -4.04
CA ILE A 50 17.38 2.18 -4.06
C ILE A 50 17.48 2.84 -2.69
N GLY A 51 16.35 3.26 -2.11
CA GLY A 51 16.29 3.85 -0.78
C GLY A 51 16.88 2.92 0.29
N THR A 52 16.54 1.61 0.22
CA THR A 52 17.12 0.62 1.13
C THR A 52 18.62 0.48 0.95
N LEU A 53 19.11 0.42 -0.28
CA LEU A 53 20.55 0.32 -0.55
C LEU A 53 21.32 1.48 0.07
N LEU A 54 20.82 2.71 -0.16
CA LEU A 54 21.40 3.91 0.41
C LEU A 54 21.31 3.93 1.94
N GLY A 55 20.16 3.55 2.49
CA GLY A 55 19.92 3.50 3.93
C GLY A 55 20.83 2.51 4.64
N VAL A 56 21.02 1.31 4.10
CA VAL A 56 21.93 0.30 4.68
C VAL A 56 23.39 0.77 4.57
N ALA A 57 23.79 1.37 3.44
CA ALA A 57 25.13 1.89 3.26
C ALA A 57 25.48 2.99 4.30
N VAL A 58 24.55 3.88 4.59
CA VAL A 58 24.65 4.88 5.65
C VAL A 58 24.55 4.23 7.02
N GLY A 59 23.58 3.36 7.21
CA GLY A 59 23.27 2.69 8.47
C GLY A 59 24.42 1.84 9.02
N SER A 60 25.24 1.24 8.14
CA SER A 60 26.41 0.44 8.56
C SER A 60 27.46 1.25 9.35
N LYS A 61 27.49 2.58 9.18
CA LYS A 61 28.40 3.52 9.85
C LYS A 61 27.79 4.16 11.10
N ILE A 62 26.50 3.93 11.37
CA ILE A 62 25.77 4.59 12.45
C ILE A 62 25.86 3.75 13.73
N PRO A 63 26.27 4.32 14.89
CA PRO A 63 26.29 3.63 16.16
C PRO A 63 24.87 3.25 16.64
N HIS A 64 24.75 2.19 17.43
CA HIS A 64 23.47 1.64 17.90
C HIS A 64 22.56 2.73 18.54
N ARG A 65 23.12 3.62 19.37
CA ARG A 65 22.37 4.73 19.99
C ARG A 65 21.69 5.62 18.98
N THR A 66 22.37 5.93 17.87
CA THR A 66 21.80 6.80 16.81
C THR A 66 20.73 6.04 16.02
N ARG A 67 20.88 4.73 15.79
CA ARG A 67 19.84 3.91 15.16
C ARG A 67 18.55 3.91 15.99
N THR A 68 18.66 3.78 17.31
CA THR A 68 17.49 3.86 18.22
C THR A 68 16.83 5.23 18.10
N LEU A 69 17.59 6.32 18.13
CA LEU A 69 17.04 7.67 17.95
C LEU A 69 16.33 7.83 16.58
N ILE A 70 16.87 7.25 15.51
CA ILE A 70 16.21 7.26 14.19
C ILE A 70 14.90 6.48 14.25
N THR A 71 14.89 5.29 14.86
CA THR A 71 13.67 4.48 14.99
C THR A 71 12.62 5.20 15.82
N ASP A 72 13.00 5.85 16.92
CA ASP A 72 12.10 6.64 17.77
C ASP A 72 11.52 7.83 16.98
N ALA A 73 12.37 8.56 16.24
CA ALA A 73 11.92 9.67 15.40
C ALA A 73 10.94 9.19 14.31
N LEU A 74 11.23 8.06 13.65
CA LEU A 74 10.32 7.44 12.68
C LEU A 74 8.99 7.03 13.33
N GLY A 75 9.04 6.48 14.56
CA GLY A 75 7.85 6.16 15.35
C GLY A 75 6.99 7.39 15.62
N LEU A 76 7.59 8.49 16.04
CA LEU A 76 6.88 9.76 16.28
C LEU A 76 6.26 10.33 15.01
N VAL A 77 7.02 10.35 13.89
CA VAL A 77 6.49 10.84 12.60
C VAL A 77 5.35 9.96 12.11
N THR A 78 5.49 8.63 12.21
CA THR A 78 4.42 7.68 11.83
C THR A 78 3.18 7.88 12.69
N PHE A 79 3.34 8.10 14.00
CA PHE A 79 2.25 8.38 14.92
C PHE A 79 1.50 9.67 14.55
N ILE A 80 2.22 10.76 14.31
CA ILE A 80 1.63 12.05 13.90
C ILE A 80 0.97 11.94 12.51
N SER A 81 1.59 11.24 11.58
CA SER A 81 0.98 10.99 10.24
C SER A 81 -0.33 10.21 10.36
N GLY A 82 -0.36 9.20 11.24
CA GLY A 82 -1.58 8.46 11.54
C GLY A 82 -2.66 9.35 12.17
N ALA A 83 -2.30 10.19 13.15
CA ALA A 83 -3.22 11.14 13.77
C ALA A 83 -3.78 12.14 12.74
N SER A 84 -2.94 12.66 11.84
CA SER A 84 -3.38 13.53 10.74
C SER A 84 -4.34 12.81 9.77
N ALA A 85 -4.08 11.55 9.45
CA ALA A 85 -4.97 10.76 8.60
C ALA A 85 -6.33 10.48 9.26
N CYS A 86 -6.38 10.37 10.60
CA CYS A 86 -7.65 10.25 11.33
C CYS A 86 -8.56 11.48 11.16
N ALA A 87 -8.04 12.65 10.74
CA ALA A 87 -8.87 13.81 10.45
C ALA A 87 -9.92 13.53 9.36
N ALA A 88 -9.69 12.57 8.48
CA ALA A 88 -10.65 12.11 7.48
C ALA A 88 -11.99 11.64 8.08
N LEU A 89 -12.02 11.20 9.34
CA LEU A 89 -13.25 10.82 10.05
C LEU A 89 -14.22 11.98 10.24
N TRP A 90 -13.75 13.22 10.16
CA TRP A 90 -14.54 14.45 10.32
C TRP A 90 -14.74 15.21 9.03
N ASN A 91 -14.35 14.62 7.86
CA ASN A 91 -14.63 15.23 6.57
C ASN A 91 -16.13 15.29 6.31
N SER A 92 -16.58 16.41 5.72
CA SER A 92 -17.99 16.60 5.40
C SER A 92 -18.52 15.53 4.45
N SER A 93 -17.76 15.15 3.43
CA SER A 93 -18.08 14.05 2.51
C SER A 93 -18.44 12.75 3.23
N TYR A 94 -17.73 12.41 4.29
CA TYR A 94 -17.98 11.19 5.06
C TYR A 94 -19.15 11.34 6.03
N ILE A 95 -19.22 12.49 6.75
CA ILE A 95 -20.29 12.78 7.69
C ILE A 95 -21.64 12.86 6.97
N ASP A 96 -21.69 13.52 5.81
CA ASP A 96 -22.91 13.69 5.03
C ASP A 96 -23.39 12.36 4.43
N ALA A 97 -22.47 11.50 4.03
CA ALA A 97 -22.80 10.19 3.48
C ALA A 97 -23.36 9.21 4.52
N VAL A 98 -22.75 9.14 5.72
CA VAL A 98 -23.13 8.10 6.72
C VAL A 98 -23.92 8.66 7.89
N GLY A 99 -24.01 9.99 8.05
CA GLY A 99 -24.65 10.70 9.17
C GLY A 99 -23.71 10.98 10.34
N GLY A 100 -24.00 12.07 11.07
CA GLY A 100 -23.16 12.57 12.15
C GLY A 100 -22.86 11.51 13.23
N GLY A 101 -21.59 11.41 13.65
CA GLY A 101 -21.11 10.46 14.66
C GLY A 101 -20.92 9.01 14.18
N LYS A 102 -21.49 8.62 13.06
CA LYS A 102 -21.37 7.25 12.50
C LYS A 102 -20.00 6.93 11.90
N PRO A 103 -19.16 7.86 11.36
CA PRO A 103 -17.82 7.55 10.87
C PRO A 103 -16.96 6.77 11.86
N ILE A 104 -16.99 7.16 13.16
CA ILE A 104 -16.24 6.47 14.20
C ILE A 104 -16.77 5.05 14.42
N LEU A 105 -18.09 4.85 14.37
CA LEU A 105 -18.70 3.53 14.51
C LEU A 105 -18.39 2.62 13.33
N VAL A 106 -18.41 3.16 12.10
CA VAL A 106 -17.98 2.42 10.89
C VAL A 106 -16.54 2.00 11.01
N THR A 107 -15.66 2.90 11.45
CA THR A 107 -14.24 2.62 11.66
C THR A 107 -14.03 1.56 12.73
N LEU A 108 -14.73 1.65 13.86
CA LEU A 108 -14.70 0.64 14.91
C LEU A 108 -15.17 -0.72 14.38
N GLY A 109 -16.29 -0.76 13.66
CA GLY A 109 -16.81 -1.97 13.02
C GLY A 109 -15.81 -2.57 12.04
N ALA A 110 -15.19 -1.75 11.20
CA ALA A 110 -14.18 -2.17 10.25
C ALA A 110 -12.95 -2.79 10.94
N LEU A 111 -12.46 -2.16 12.01
CA LEU A 111 -11.32 -2.68 12.78
C LEU A 111 -11.66 -3.98 13.51
N LEU A 112 -12.86 -4.10 14.10
CA LEU A 112 -13.28 -5.31 14.80
C LEU A 112 -13.48 -6.46 13.82
N ILE A 113 -14.24 -6.26 12.75
CA ILE A 113 -14.49 -7.30 11.75
C ILE A 113 -13.18 -7.66 11.01
N GLY A 114 -12.42 -6.65 10.60
CA GLY A 114 -11.13 -6.84 9.93
C GLY A 114 -10.12 -7.54 10.80
N GLY A 115 -10.04 -7.14 12.08
CA GLY A 115 -9.16 -7.77 13.07
C GLY A 115 -9.55 -9.23 13.35
N LEU A 116 -10.86 -9.54 13.45
CA LEU A 116 -11.33 -10.91 13.60
C LEU A 116 -10.98 -11.78 12.39
N ILE A 117 -11.23 -11.28 11.17
CA ILE A 117 -10.87 -11.98 9.93
C ILE A 117 -9.37 -12.19 9.83
N GLY A 118 -8.57 -11.15 10.08
CA GLY A 118 -7.11 -11.23 10.01
C GLY A 118 -6.52 -12.14 11.07
N SER A 119 -7.06 -12.13 12.29
CA SER A 119 -6.64 -13.04 13.37
C SER A 119 -6.98 -14.50 13.05
N LEU A 120 -8.16 -14.78 12.46
CA LEU A 120 -8.50 -16.11 11.97
C LEU A 120 -7.54 -16.57 10.85
N LEU A 121 -7.16 -15.64 9.97
CA LEU A 121 -6.18 -15.88 8.90
C LEU A 121 -4.74 -15.86 9.40
N ARG A 122 -4.48 -15.40 10.64
CA ARG A 122 -3.15 -15.24 11.22
C ARG A 122 -2.21 -14.46 10.30
N ILE A 123 -2.64 -13.28 9.86
CA ILE A 123 -1.91 -12.51 8.85
C ILE A 123 -0.57 -12.03 9.41
N GLU A 124 -0.52 -11.51 10.65
CA GLU A 124 0.73 -11.10 11.32
C GLU A 124 1.72 -12.28 11.39
N ASP A 125 1.28 -13.46 11.86
CA ASP A 125 2.13 -14.67 11.92
C ASP A 125 2.65 -15.06 10.54
N ARG A 126 1.84 -14.96 9.50
CA ARG A 126 2.25 -15.27 8.13
C ARG A 126 3.28 -14.27 7.60
N LEU A 127 3.15 -12.99 7.93
CA LEU A 127 4.14 -11.97 7.60
C LEU A 127 5.46 -12.25 8.31
N ASP A 128 5.44 -12.60 9.59
CA ASP A 128 6.64 -12.97 10.35
C ASP A 128 7.32 -14.23 9.78
N VAL A 129 6.54 -15.25 9.42
CA VAL A 129 7.05 -16.46 8.76
C VAL A 129 7.64 -16.14 7.39
N ALA A 130 6.97 -15.28 6.60
CA ALA A 130 7.49 -14.85 5.31
C ALA A 130 8.80 -14.07 5.48
N GLY A 131 8.86 -13.14 6.45
CA GLY A 131 10.08 -12.42 6.82
C GLY A 131 11.22 -13.35 7.23
N SER A 132 10.92 -14.34 8.08
CA SER A 132 11.92 -15.32 8.53
C SER A 132 12.42 -16.23 7.39
N ARG A 133 11.55 -16.60 6.43
CA ARG A 133 11.96 -17.36 5.24
C ARG A 133 12.85 -16.51 4.31
N LEU A 134 12.49 -15.24 4.11
CA LEU A 134 13.29 -14.31 3.31
C LEU A 134 14.64 -14.04 4.00
N GLN A 135 14.65 -13.89 5.33
CA GLN A 135 15.88 -13.74 6.11
C GLN A 135 16.83 -14.90 5.87
N LYS A 136 16.37 -16.16 5.99
CA LYS A 136 17.19 -17.36 5.76
C LYS A 136 17.76 -17.42 4.33
N ARG A 137 17.09 -16.81 3.36
CA ARG A 137 17.50 -16.85 1.95
C ARG A 137 18.41 -15.69 1.54
N PHE A 138 18.22 -14.51 2.13
CA PHE A 138 18.85 -13.27 1.66
C PHE A 138 19.70 -12.55 2.70
N ALA A 139 19.59 -12.88 3.98
CA ALA A 139 20.34 -12.23 5.05
C ALA A 139 21.29 -13.20 5.75
N LYS A 140 22.27 -12.65 6.46
CA LYS A 140 23.14 -13.44 7.35
C LYS A 140 22.34 -13.89 8.57
N GLU A 141 22.63 -15.08 9.11
CA GLU A 141 21.89 -15.71 10.22
C GLU A 141 21.76 -14.83 11.49
N ASN A 142 22.56 -13.79 11.65
CA ASN A 142 22.60 -12.92 12.83
C ASN A 142 21.95 -11.55 12.65
N ASP A 143 21.16 -11.31 11.59
CA ASP A 143 20.47 -10.03 11.42
C ASP A 143 19.13 -10.03 12.17
N SER A 144 19.20 -9.77 13.49
CA SER A 144 18.04 -9.77 14.39
C SER A 144 16.93 -8.77 13.99
N ASN A 145 17.26 -7.74 13.22
CA ASN A 145 16.32 -6.69 12.83
C ASN A 145 15.65 -6.92 11.47
N PHE A 146 16.06 -7.96 10.72
CA PHE A 146 15.54 -8.20 9.37
C PHE A 146 14.02 -8.40 9.35
N VAL A 147 13.50 -9.28 10.21
CA VAL A 147 12.05 -9.57 10.26
C VAL A 147 11.28 -8.33 10.68
N THR A 148 11.76 -7.63 11.71
CA THR A 148 11.16 -6.36 12.17
C THR A 148 11.16 -5.32 11.05
N GLY A 149 12.27 -5.15 10.33
CA GLY A 149 12.39 -4.24 9.20
C GLY A 149 11.45 -4.61 8.06
N PHE A 150 11.37 -5.89 7.70
CA PHE A 150 10.46 -6.39 6.69
C PHE A 150 8.99 -6.13 7.04
N VAL A 151 8.54 -6.55 8.22
CA VAL A 151 7.14 -6.42 8.64
C VAL A 151 6.75 -4.96 8.78
N THR A 152 7.56 -4.16 9.49
CA THR A 152 7.27 -2.75 9.72
C THR A 152 7.20 -1.96 8.41
N ALA A 153 8.20 -2.12 7.53
CA ALA A 153 8.22 -1.43 6.25
C ALA A 153 7.07 -1.88 5.35
N SER A 154 6.78 -3.19 5.30
CA SER A 154 5.65 -3.73 4.52
C SER A 154 4.33 -3.09 4.96
N LEU A 155 4.08 -3.00 6.28
CA LEU A 155 2.86 -2.42 6.82
C LEU A 155 2.77 -0.92 6.49
N ILE A 156 3.84 -0.15 6.73
CA ILE A 156 3.85 1.31 6.48
C ILE A 156 3.63 1.62 5.00
N PHE A 157 4.31 0.90 4.10
CA PHE A 157 4.21 1.17 2.66
C PHE A 157 2.88 0.73 2.04
N VAL A 158 2.21 -0.27 2.64
CA VAL A 158 0.91 -0.78 2.19
C VAL A 158 -0.24 0.04 2.77
N ILE A 159 -0.13 0.53 4.01
CA ILE A 159 -1.19 1.28 4.69
C ILE A 159 -1.21 2.72 4.16
N GLY A 160 -2.34 3.09 3.59
CA GLY A 160 -2.59 4.46 3.17
C GLY A 160 -3.44 4.57 1.92
N PRO A 161 -4.25 5.63 1.82
CA PRO A 161 -5.17 5.81 0.68
C PRO A 161 -4.43 5.99 -0.64
N MET A 162 -3.25 6.61 -0.64
CA MET A 162 -2.44 6.79 -1.84
C MET A 162 -1.99 5.46 -2.48
N ALA A 163 -1.77 4.40 -1.68
CA ALA A 163 -1.44 3.08 -2.19
C ALA A 163 -2.60 2.50 -3.01
N ILE A 164 -3.81 2.60 -2.48
CA ILE A 164 -5.03 2.07 -3.11
C ILE A 164 -5.44 2.93 -4.30
N LEU A 165 -5.65 4.22 -4.07
CA LEU A 165 -6.13 5.15 -5.10
C LEU A 165 -5.13 5.30 -6.25
N GLY A 166 -3.85 5.46 -5.93
CA GLY A 166 -2.80 5.58 -6.94
C GLY A 166 -2.70 4.33 -7.80
N SER A 167 -2.81 3.13 -7.19
CA SER A 167 -2.78 1.87 -7.93
C SER A 167 -4.01 1.67 -8.80
N ILE A 168 -5.20 2.02 -8.29
CA ILE A 168 -6.45 1.97 -9.08
C ILE A 168 -6.35 2.95 -10.25
N SER A 169 -5.89 4.19 -10.03
CA SER A 169 -5.71 5.21 -11.07
C SER A 169 -4.73 4.75 -12.15
N ASP A 170 -3.59 4.19 -11.73
CA ASP A 170 -2.58 3.62 -12.64
C ASP A 170 -3.18 2.46 -13.46
N GLY A 171 -3.91 1.56 -12.80
CA GLY A 171 -4.60 0.44 -13.45
C GLY A 171 -5.69 0.87 -14.45
N LEU A 172 -6.41 1.94 -14.17
CA LEU A 172 -7.40 2.55 -15.07
C LEU A 172 -6.74 3.25 -16.27
N GLY A 173 -5.46 3.59 -16.18
CA GLY A 173 -4.77 4.42 -17.17
C GLY A 173 -5.07 5.91 -17.04
N ASN A 174 -5.58 6.36 -15.88
CA ASN A 174 -5.90 7.77 -15.60
C ASN A 174 -4.67 8.59 -15.18
N GLY A 175 -3.50 7.98 -15.12
CA GLY A 175 -2.24 8.59 -14.71
C GLY A 175 -1.62 7.90 -13.49
N ASN A 176 -0.34 8.13 -13.30
CA ASN A 176 0.46 7.51 -12.25
C ASN A 176 1.08 8.53 -11.27
N GLU A 177 0.63 9.80 -11.33
CA GLU A 177 1.17 10.90 -10.55
C GLU A 177 1.11 10.62 -9.04
N LEU A 178 -0.01 10.04 -8.55
CA LEU A 178 -0.16 9.66 -7.13
C LEU A 178 0.84 8.59 -6.71
N LEU A 179 1.08 7.58 -7.56
CA LEU A 179 2.07 6.55 -7.26
C LEU A 179 3.50 7.06 -7.38
N ILE A 180 3.79 8.00 -8.28
CA ILE A 180 5.10 8.64 -8.37
C ILE A 180 5.37 9.45 -7.11
N LEU A 181 4.40 10.27 -6.66
CA LEU A 181 4.52 11.03 -5.42
C LEU A 181 4.75 10.08 -4.23
N LYS A 182 3.93 9.01 -4.14
CA LYS A 182 4.10 7.95 -3.14
C LYS A 182 5.48 7.31 -3.22
N SER A 183 5.97 7.01 -4.43
CA SER A 183 7.28 6.40 -4.64
C SER A 183 8.42 7.25 -4.08
N ILE A 184 8.34 8.57 -4.25
CA ILE A 184 9.31 9.50 -3.68
C ILE A 184 9.26 9.43 -2.15
N MET A 185 8.06 9.50 -1.57
CA MET A 185 7.88 9.42 -0.11
C MET A 185 8.38 8.08 0.45
N ASP A 186 7.99 6.96 -0.18
CA ASP A 186 8.41 5.62 0.23
C ASP A 186 9.93 5.44 0.08
N GLY A 187 10.55 6.02 -0.95
CA GLY A 187 12.00 5.99 -1.15
C GLY A 187 12.76 6.69 -0.02
N PHE A 188 12.32 7.89 0.39
CA PHE A 188 12.91 8.59 1.54
C PHE A 188 12.69 7.82 2.85
N ALA A 189 11.48 7.31 3.06
CA ALA A 189 11.18 6.49 4.22
C ALA A 189 12.04 5.20 4.24
N ALA A 190 12.23 4.56 3.08
CA ALA A 190 13.07 3.37 2.95
C ALA A 190 14.54 3.65 3.33
N ILE A 191 15.09 4.84 3.00
CA ILE A 191 16.44 5.23 3.45
C ILE A 191 16.48 5.25 4.98
N ALA A 192 15.55 5.91 5.62
CA ALA A 192 15.51 6.08 7.06
C ALA A 192 15.27 4.74 7.78
N PHE A 193 14.29 3.95 7.33
CA PHE A 193 14.00 2.63 7.90
C PHE A 193 15.16 1.65 7.70
N ALA A 194 15.79 1.64 6.52
CA ALA A 194 16.90 0.73 6.25
C ALA A 194 18.17 1.13 7.02
N ALA A 195 18.39 2.41 7.27
CA ALA A 195 19.47 2.86 8.15
C ALA A 195 19.29 2.36 9.59
N ALA A 196 18.04 2.26 10.08
CA ALA A 196 17.71 1.79 11.42
C ALA A 196 17.54 0.26 11.49
N LEU A 197 16.79 -0.34 10.56
CA LEU A 197 16.31 -1.73 10.61
C LEU A 197 17.01 -2.67 9.62
N GLY A 198 17.88 -2.14 8.75
CA GLY A 198 18.70 -2.96 7.86
C GLY A 198 17.99 -3.48 6.60
N TRP A 199 18.49 -4.60 6.06
CA TRP A 199 18.09 -5.17 4.77
C TRP A 199 16.65 -5.68 4.69
N GLY A 200 15.99 -5.92 5.83
CA GLY A 200 14.59 -6.34 5.87
C GLY A 200 13.66 -5.40 5.10
N VAL A 201 14.01 -4.12 5.04
CA VAL A 201 13.24 -3.11 4.30
C VAL A 201 13.23 -3.40 2.79
N ALA A 202 14.33 -3.91 2.21
CA ALA A 202 14.33 -4.31 0.79
C ALA A 202 13.31 -5.43 0.50
N ALA A 203 13.16 -6.37 1.43
CA ALA A 203 12.22 -7.47 1.27
C ALA A 203 10.75 -6.99 1.25
N SER A 204 10.44 -5.85 1.89
CA SER A 204 9.10 -5.24 1.85
C SER A 204 8.66 -4.84 0.44
N ALA A 205 9.62 -4.57 -0.47
CA ALA A 205 9.33 -4.25 -1.87
C ALA A 205 8.50 -5.36 -2.56
N LEU A 206 8.66 -6.63 -2.14
CA LEU A 206 7.86 -7.74 -2.65
C LEU A 206 6.39 -7.62 -2.19
N CYS A 207 6.14 -7.29 -0.93
CA CYS A 207 4.79 -7.09 -0.40
C CYS A 207 4.12 -5.89 -1.11
N VAL A 208 4.87 -4.81 -1.29
CA VAL A 208 4.40 -3.60 -1.99
C VAL A 208 4.06 -3.93 -3.44
N LEU A 209 4.91 -4.67 -4.16
CA LEU A 209 4.66 -5.10 -5.53
C LEU A 209 3.35 -5.89 -5.65
N ILE A 210 3.15 -6.87 -4.76
CA ILE A 210 1.95 -7.71 -4.77
C ILE A 210 0.71 -6.87 -4.45
N TYR A 211 0.78 -6.01 -3.44
CA TYR A 211 -0.34 -5.21 -2.99
C TYR A 211 -0.75 -4.13 -4.00
N LEU A 212 0.20 -3.30 -4.45
CA LEU A 212 -0.07 -2.27 -5.45
C LEU A 212 -0.47 -2.89 -6.80
N GLY A 213 0.20 -3.98 -7.20
CA GLY A 213 -0.14 -4.72 -8.42
C GLY A 213 -1.54 -5.31 -8.38
N ALA A 214 -1.99 -5.84 -7.24
CA ALA A 214 -3.35 -6.33 -7.06
C ALA A 214 -4.38 -5.20 -7.21
N TRP A 215 -4.15 -4.02 -6.62
CA TRP A 215 -5.03 -2.86 -6.77
C TRP A 215 -5.01 -2.28 -8.18
N SER A 216 -3.86 -2.26 -8.86
CA SER A 216 -3.77 -1.87 -10.27
C SER A 216 -4.56 -2.84 -11.16
N ALA A 217 -4.50 -4.14 -10.88
CA ALA A 217 -5.33 -5.12 -11.58
C ALA A 217 -6.83 -4.89 -11.32
N VAL A 218 -7.23 -4.63 -10.06
CA VAL A 218 -8.61 -4.28 -9.72
C VAL A 218 -9.07 -3.05 -10.51
N GLY A 219 -8.27 -1.97 -10.57
CA GLY A 219 -8.55 -0.80 -11.38
C GLY A 219 -8.71 -1.13 -12.86
N ALA A 220 -7.81 -1.93 -13.42
CA ALA A 220 -7.84 -2.32 -14.83
C ALA A 220 -9.09 -3.12 -15.23
N PHE A 221 -9.60 -3.98 -14.32
CA PHE A 221 -10.73 -4.88 -14.60
C PHE A 221 -12.10 -4.30 -14.21
N LEU A 222 -12.18 -3.59 -13.10
CA LEU A 222 -13.46 -3.14 -12.53
C LEU A 222 -13.86 -1.73 -12.96
N GLY A 223 -12.91 -0.91 -13.39
CA GLY A 223 -13.21 0.41 -13.97
C GLY A 223 -13.91 1.39 -13.03
N SER A 224 -13.98 1.13 -11.73
CA SER A 224 -14.69 1.96 -10.78
C SER A 224 -13.74 2.81 -9.95
N THR A 225 -14.03 4.09 -9.86
CA THR A 225 -13.40 4.99 -8.89
C THR A 225 -14.15 4.91 -7.57
N LEU A 226 -13.41 4.84 -6.46
CA LEU A 226 -13.99 4.95 -5.13
C LEU A 226 -14.58 6.35 -4.93
N GLN A 227 -15.70 6.45 -4.24
CA GLN A 227 -16.30 7.71 -3.86
C GLN A 227 -15.51 8.36 -2.71
N GLU A 228 -15.57 9.68 -2.55
CA GLU A 228 -14.80 10.41 -1.55
C GLU A 228 -14.99 9.87 -0.14
N PHE A 229 -16.23 9.60 0.29
CA PHE A 229 -16.49 9.05 1.63
C PHE A 229 -15.90 7.66 1.85
N GLN A 230 -15.76 6.86 0.80
CA GLN A 230 -15.10 5.54 0.87
C GLN A 230 -13.58 5.71 1.08
N VAL A 231 -13.00 6.71 0.42
CA VAL A 231 -11.59 7.09 0.60
C VAL A 231 -11.35 7.59 2.01
N ASP A 232 -12.25 8.42 2.53
CA ASP A 232 -12.21 8.91 3.90
C ASP A 232 -12.29 7.77 4.93
N ALA A 233 -13.15 6.78 4.68
CA ALA A 233 -13.25 5.59 5.52
C ALA A 233 -11.94 4.78 5.55
N ILE A 234 -11.31 4.56 4.38
CA ILE A 234 -10.01 3.88 4.27
C ILE A 234 -8.93 4.70 4.98
N THR A 235 -8.94 6.03 4.78
CA THR A 235 -7.94 6.95 5.34
C THR A 235 -8.03 6.97 6.87
N GLY A 236 -9.23 7.03 7.43
CA GLY A 236 -9.46 7.02 8.87
C GLY A 236 -9.00 5.72 9.53
N VAL A 237 -9.36 4.57 8.95
CA VAL A 237 -8.87 3.25 9.41
C VAL A 237 -7.36 3.16 9.28
N GLY A 238 -6.80 3.55 8.12
CA GLY A 238 -5.35 3.56 7.89
C GLY A 238 -4.61 4.44 8.89
N GLY A 239 -5.19 5.59 9.26
CA GLY A 239 -4.66 6.48 10.29
C GLY A 239 -4.50 5.79 11.64
N LEU A 240 -5.52 5.05 12.10
CA LEU A 240 -5.44 4.28 13.35
C LEU A 240 -4.41 3.15 13.28
N LEU A 241 -4.28 2.48 12.14
CA LEU A 241 -3.25 1.46 11.95
C LEU A 241 -1.83 2.08 11.98
N LEU A 242 -1.63 3.26 11.38
CA LEU A 242 -0.36 3.99 11.45
C LEU A 242 -0.01 4.44 12.88
N ILE A 243 -1.00 4.89 13.67
CA ILE A 243 -0.81 5.16 15.10
C ILE A 243 -0.31 3.90 15.80
N GLY A 244 -0.93 2.75 15.56
CA GLY A 244 -0.51 1.48 16.12
C GLY A 244 0.93 1.09 15.72
N ILE A 245 1.34 1.34 14.47
CA ILE A 245 2.73 1.11 14.03
C ILE A 245 3.68 2.08 14.73
N GLY A 246 3.31 3.36 14.85
CA GLY A 246 4.08 4.35 15.61
C GLY A 246 4.30 3.91 17.06
N MET A 247 3.26 3.40 17.73
CA MET A 247 3.38 2.84 19.08
C MET A 247 4.31 1.62 19.13
N LYS A 248 4.27 0.74 18.12
CA LYS A 248 5.15 -0.44 18.02
C LYS A 248 6.61 0.00 17.84
N LEU A 249 6.89 0.99 16.98
CA LEU A 249 8.23 1.55 16.77
C LEU A 249 8.80 2.22 18.02
N LEU A 250 7.96 2.93 18.78
CA LEU A 250 8.32 3.56 20.04
C LEU A 250 8.42 2.56 21.23
N ASN A 251 8.22 1.27 20.98
CA ASN A 251 8.18 0.22 22.02
C ASN A 251 7.17 0.48 23.14
N LEU A 252 6.08 1.22 22.85
CA LEU A 252 5.03 1.51 23.84
C LEU A 252 4.08 0.33 24.00
N LYS A 253 3.66 -0.29 22.90
CA LYS A 253 2.78 -1.47 22.87
C LYS A 253 2.93 -2.22 21.57
N THR A 254 2.97 -3.54 21.65
CA THR A 254 2.91 -4.42 20.48
C THR A 254 1.44 -4.70 20.14
N ILE A 255 1.01 -4.28 18.96
CA ILE A 255 -0.33 -4.52 18.41
C ILE A 255 -0.14 -5.34 17.14
N ALA A 256 -0.95 -6.38 16.97
CA ALA A 256 -0.96 -7.21 15.75
C ALA A 256 -1.62 -6.46 14.59
N ILE A 257 -0.93 -5.47 14.04
CA ILE A 257 -1.45 -4.57 13.00
C ILE A 257 -1.66 -5.31 11.69
N GLY A 258 -0.83 -6.32 11.39
CA GLY A 258 -1.01 -7.19 10.24
C GLY A 258 -2.36 -7.87 10.23
N ASP A 259 -2.85 -8.31 11.39
CA ASP A 259 -4.19 -8.90 11.52
C ASP A 259 -5.32 -7.89 11.31
N MET A 260 -5.04 -6.58 11.43
CA MET A 260 -6.02 -5.52 11.19
C MET A 260 -6.05 -5.03 9.73
N LEU A 261 -5.13 -5.47 8.86
CA LEU A 261 -5.09 -5.04 7.44
C LEU A 261 -6.41 -5.26 6.68
N PRO A 262 -7.18 -6.36 6.89
CA PRO A 262 -8.46 -6.52 6.21
C PRO A 262 -9.45 -5.39 6.50
N ALA A 263 -9.29 -4.64 7.60
CA ALA A 263 -10.13 -3.48 7.91
C ALA A 263 -10.10 -2.41 6.82
N LEU A 264 -8.97 -2.26 6.09
CA LEU A 264 -8.86 -1.32 4.96
C LEU A 264 -9.82 -1.67 3.81
N LEU A 265 -10.11 -2.97 3.62
CA LEU A 265 -11.06 -3.45 2.61
C LEU A 265 -12.51 -3.37 3.12
N ILE A 266 -12.71 -3.58 4.41
CA ILE A 266 -14.02 -3.62 5.05
C ILE A 266 -14.57 -2.21 5.25
N ALA A 267 -13.71 -1.23 5.52
CA ALA A 267 -14.11 0.15 5.78
C ALA A 267 -14.98 0.77 4.66
N PRO A 268 -14.59 0.76 3.39
CA PRO A 268 -15.41 1.32 2.33
C PRO A 268 -16.72 0.54 2.11
N ILE A 269 -16.71 -0.77 2.34
CA ILE A 269 -17.91 -1.62 2.22
C ILE A 269 -18.92 -1.27 3.32
N LEU A 270 -18.46 -1.16 4.57
CA LEU A 270 -19.32 -0.75 5.68
C LEU A 270 -19.83 0.68 5.52
N ALA A 271 -18.97 1.60 5.08
CA ALA A 271 -19.36 2.98 4.82
C ALA A 271 -20.48 3.04 3.77
N THR A 272 -20.34 2.28 2.67
CA THR A 272 -21.39 2.18 1.63
C THR A 272 -22.68 1.58 2.17
N GLY A 273 -22.58 0.50 2.97
CA GLY A 273 -23.75 -0.12 3.59
C GLY A 273 -24.51 0.82 4.52
N VAL A 274 -23.78 1.60 5.33
CA VAL A 274 -24.40 2.59 6.23
C VAL A 274 -24.96 3.77 5.44
N ALA A 275 -24.27 4.26 4.40
CA ALA A 275 -24.76 5.33 3.53
C ALA A 275 -26.06 4.94 2.80
N ALA A 276 -26.22 3.66 2.42
CA ALA A 276 -27.45 3.17 1.79
C ALA A 276 -28.65 3.07 2.74
N LEU A 277 -28.40 3.11 4.07
CA LEU A 277 -29.43 3.05 5.12
C LEU A 277 -29.76 4.43 5.70
N THR A 278 -29.04 5.47 5.28
CA THR A 278 -29.24 6.86 5.73
C THR A 278 -29.95 7.70 4.71
#